data_7435756d11d254d2c3c4b995447992ad
#
_entry.id   7435756d11d254d2c3c4b995447992ad
#
_cell.length_a   1.000
_cell.length_b   1.000
_cell.length_c   1.000
_cell.angle_alpha   90.00
_cell.angle_beta   90.00
_cell.angle_gamma   90.00
#
_symmetry.space_group_name_H-M   'P 1'
#
loop_
_entity.id
_entity.type
_entity.pdbx_description
1 polymer ?
#
loop_
_entity_poly.entity_id
_entity_poly.type
_entity_poly.pdbx_seq_one_letter_code
_entity_poly.pdbx_strand_id
1 'polypeptide(L)'
;MLFTRQITQIFKKGITTFLFILIFALPLFAETAASNLTSSRYPISQTELKTSLDEIDKLLKAGSLLEAKTRYQTLIQYDLPKADRKTLRKALEDLNIRVLFSPIETSDSLPYTVQSGDALFKIAKKYNTTVELIKKSNHLDRDAIRSGMKLKISKAVYSIVVDVSNNMLKLFSDKELLKTYPVATGRTGHPTPIGSYTVVNKLVNPTWYKAGAVVSPDSPANILGTRWLGFSLSGYGIHGTTLPETIGSAASEGCIRMLNEDVEELFAIVPINTTVKIVD
;
A
#
# COMPACT_ATOMS: atom_id res chain seq x y z
N MET A 1 -26.82 -26.12 -53.15
CA MET A 1 -27.91 -26.99 -52.73
C MET A 1 -28.36 -26.45 -51.37
N LEU A 2 -29.37 -25.53 -51.37
CA LEU A 2 -30.81 -25.84 -51.31
C LEU A 2 -31.13 -26.59 -50.01
N PHE A 3 -31.85 -26.04 -49.06
CA PHE A 3 -33.25 -25.60 -48.94
C PHE A 3 -33.41 -24.84 -47.63
N THR A 4 -33.77 -23.64 -47.53
CA THR A 4 -35.01 -22.84 -47.69
C THR A 4 -36.26 -23.32 -46.95
N ARG A 5 -36.87 -22.31 -46.27
CA ARG A 5 -38.31 -22.01 -46.05
C ARG A 5 -38.89 -22.43 -44.71
N GLN A 6 -39.30 -21.43 -44.00
CA GLN A 6 -40.61 -20.73 -43.90
C GLN A 6 -41.63 -21.46 -43.03
N ILE A 7 -42.18 -20.76 -42.07
CA ILE A 7 -43.63 -20.56 -41.97
C ILE A 7 -43.91 -19.24 -41.22
N THR A 8 -44.70 -18.45 -41.89
CA THR A 8 -45.28 -17.15 -41.54
C THR A 8 -46.73 -17.33 -41.09
N GLN A 9 -47.24 -16.32 -40.37
CA GLN A 9 -48.65 -15.89 -40.19
C GLN A 9 -49.46 -16.64 -39.10
N ILE A 10 -50.36 -16.07 -38.35
CA ILE A 10 -51.31 -14.93 -38.48
C ILE A 10 -51.93 -14.72 -37.09
N PHE A 11 -52.16 -13.53 -36.56
CA PHE A 11 -53.54 -13.02 -36.38
C PHE A 11 -53.54 -11.57 -35.89
N LYS A 12 -54.29 -10.81 -36.68
CA LYS A 12 -54.70 -9.41 -36.45
C LYS A 12 -55.85 -9.29 -35.47
N LYS A 13 -55.96 -8.10 -34.89
CA LYS A 13 -57.10 -7.30 -34.37
C LYS A 13 -56.94 -7.07 -32.84
N GLY A 14 -57.11 -5.88 -32.30
CA GLY A 14 -57.65 -4.61 -32.76
C GLY A 14 -57.41 -3.54 -31.66
N ILE A 15 -57.20 -2.38 -32.11
CA ILE A 15 -57.56 -1.02 -31.68
C ILE A 15 -57.98 -0.83 -30.18
N THR A 16 -57.26 0.00 -29.43
CA THR A 16 -57.78 1.28 -28.94
C THR A 16 -56.64 2.14 -28.34
N THR A 17 -56.48 3.33 -28.86
CA THR A 17 -55.63 4.44 -28.47
C THR A 17 -56.04 4.94 -27.10
N PHE A 18 -55.09 4.98 -26.15
CA PHE A 18 -55.14 5.84 -24.98
C PHE A 18 -53.80 6.52 -24.82
N LEU A 19 -53.77 7.81 -25.19
CA LEU A 19 -52.70 8.73 -25.01
C LEU A 19 -52.69 9.14 -23.52
N PHE A 20 -51.81 8.53 -22.73
CA PHE A 20 -51.49 9.04 -21.39
C PHE A 20 -50.18 9.81 -21.46
N ILE A 21 -50.32 11.13 -21.45
CA ILE A 21 -49.25 12.08 -21.22
C ILE A 21 -48.87 11.91 -19.74
N LEU A 22 -47.79 11.16 -19.45
CA LEU A 22 -47.18 11.12 -18.12
C LEU A 22 -46.17 12.23 -18.05
N ILE A 23 -46.55 13.34 -17.46
CA ILE A 23 -45.65 14.41 -17.02
C ILE A 23 -44.74 13.82 -15.95
N PHE A 24 -43.49 13.50 -16.29
CA PHE A 24 -42.49 13.20 -15.33
C PHE A 24 -42.10 14.48 -14.59
N ALA A 25 -42.73 14.75 -13.47
CA ALA A 25 -42.21 15.64 -12.47
C ALA A 25 -40.94 15.00 -11.87
N LEU A 26 -39.76 15.47 -12.26
CA LEU A 26 -38.51 15.21 -11.58
C LEU A 26 -38.62 15.70 -10.13
N PRO A 27 -38.46 14.88 -9.12
CA PRO A 27 -38.28 15.41 -7.78
C PRO A 27 -36.89 16.03 -7.71
N LEU A 28 -36.88 17.33 -7.50
CA LEU A 28 -35.73 18.12 -7.08
C LEU A 28 -35.42 17.75 -5.63
N PHE A 29 -34.79 16.59 -5.41
CA PHE A 29 -34.27 16.16 -4.12
C PHE A 29 -32.90 15.55 -4.36
N ALA A 30 -31.88 16.29 -4.06
CA ALA A 30 -30.63 15.78 -3.55
C ALA A 30 -29.54 16.85 -3.58
N GLU A 31 -29.66 17.81 -2.73
CA GLU A 31 -28.48 18.61 -2.35
C GLU A 31 -28.61 19.02 -0.89
N THR A 32 -28.57 18.04 0.01
CA THR A 32 -28.28 18.23 1.45
C THR A 32 -28.19 16.86 2.14
N ALA A 33 -27.16 16.06 1.84
CA ALA A 33 -26.80 14.91 2.68
C ALA A 33 -25.34 14.49 2.49
N ALA A 34 -24.44 15.46 2.41
CA ALA A 34 -22.99 15.19 2.42
C ALA A 34 -22.34 15.76 3.69
N SER A 35 -22.97 15.55 4.84
CA SER A 35 -22.35 15.82 6.14
C SER A 35 -23.06 14.98 7.18
N ASN A 36 -22.45 13.88 7.55
CA ASN A 36 -22.59 13.09 8.78
C ASN A 36 -22.66 11.59 8.50
N LEU A 37 -21.71 11.05 7.73
CA LEU A 37 -21.29 9.66 7.94
C LEU A 37 -20.32 9.63 9.14
N THR A 38 -20.83 9.92 10.33
CA THR A 38 -20.28 9.36 11.55
C THR A 38 -20.46 7.85 11.41
N SER A 39 -19.40 7.13 11.11
CA SER A 39 -19.44 5.68 11.13
C SER A 39 -19.85 5.28 12.54
N SER A 40 -21.09 4.85 12.69
CA SER A 40 -21.62 4.30 13.94
C SER A 40 -20.79 3.04 14.22
N ARG A 41 -19.76 3.19 15.06
CA ARG A 41 -18.97 2.06 15.54
C ARG A 41 -19.75 1.37 16.62
N TYR A 42 -19.80 0.05 16.57
CA TYR A 42 -20.46 -0.73 17.60
C TYR A 42 -19.61 -0.74 18.88
N PRO A 43 -20.23 -0.55 20.08
CA PRO A 43 -19.50 -0.71 21.33
C PRO A 43 -19.04 -2.16 21.47
N ILE A 44 -17.89 -2.36 22.10
CA ILE A 44 -17.35 -3.67 22.48
C ILE A 44 -17.04 -3.66 23.97
N SER A 45 -17.41 -4.70 24.70
CA SER A 45 -17.03 -4.83 26.10
C SER A 45 -15.55 -5.21 26.25
N GLN A 46 -14.95 -4.87 27.39
CA GLN A 46 -13.56 -5.24 27.68
C GLN A 46 -13.35 -6.77 27.70
N THR A 47 -14.36 -7.53 28.11
CA THR A 47 -14.32 -8.99 28.10
C THR A 47 -14.29 -9.54 26.68
N GLU A 48 -15.15 -9.02 25.80
CA GLU A 48 -15.17 -9.43 24.38
C GLU A 48 -13.87 -9.05 23.65
N LEU A 49 -13.36 -7.83 23.91
CA LEU A 49 -12.07 -7.38 23.36
C LEU A 49 -10.94 -8.33 23.79
N LYS A 50 -10.86 -8.66 25.07
CA LYS A 50 -9.85 -9.59 25.59
C LYS A 50 -9.97 -10.97 24.96
N THR A 51 -11.19 -11.53 24.92
CA THR A 51 -11.44 -12.83 24.28
C THR A 51 -10.99 -12.85 22.81
N SER A 52 -11.33 -11.80 22.06
CA SER A 52 -10.92 -11.67 20.66
C SER A 52 -9.40 -11.56 20.49
N LEU A 53 -8.71 -10.88 21.40
CA LEU A 53 -7.24 -10.79 21.38
C LEU A 53 -6.60 -12.14 21.73
N ASP A 54 -7.15 -12.90 22.66
CA ASP A 54 -6.68 -14.24 23.01
C ASP A 54 -6.86 -15.22 21.84
N GLU A 55 -7.96 -15.09 21.06
CA GLU A 55 -8.18 -15.85 19.82
C GLU A 55 -7.15 -15.48 18.75
N ILE A 56 -6.88 -14.19 18.54
CA ILE A 56 -5.88 -13.72 17.59
C ILE A 56 -4.49 -14.27 17.97
N ASP A 57 -4.12 -14.25 19.23
CA ASP A 57 -2.83 -14.79 19.69
C ASP A 57 -2.70 -16.29 19.39
N LYS A 58 -3.77 -17.06 19.59
CA LYS A 58 -3.82 -18.47 19.19
C LYS A 58 -3.61 -18.67 17.70
N LEU A 59 -4.28 -17.86 16.86
CA LEU A 59 -4.12 -17.91 15.40
C LEU A 59 -2.71 -17.55 14.96
N LEU A 60 -2.10 -16.53 15.56
CA LEU A 60 -0.72 -16.13 15.28
C LEU A 60 0.28 -17.20 15.66
N LYS A 61 0.09 -17.89 16.79
CA LYS A 61 0.90 -19.04 17.24
C LYS A 61 0.73 -20.26 16.33
N ALA A 62 -0.46 -20.47 15.79
CA ALA A 62 -0.75 -21.53 14.83
C ALA A 62 -0.28 -21.22 13.40
N GLY A 63 0.24 -20.00 13.12
CA GLY A 63 0.64 -19.57 11.77
C GLY A 63 -0.53 -19.19 10.85
N SER A 64 -1.77 -19.11 11.37
CA SER A 64 -2.98 -18.73 10.63
C SER A 64 -3.04 -17.21 10.40
N LEU A 65 -2.04 -16.65 9.68
CA LEU A 65 -1.85 -15.20 9.58
C LEU A 65 -3.02 -14.48 8.90
N LEU A 66 -3.64 -15.07 7.87
CA LEU A 66 -4.77 -14.43 7.16
C LEU A 66 -6.02 -14.34 8.04
N GLU A 67 -6.28 -15.39 8.82
CA GLU A 67 -7.41 -15.37 9.75
C GLU A 67 -7.18 -14.36 10.88
N ALA A 68 -5.96 -14.33 11.44
CA ALA A 68 -5.57 -13.31 12.42
C ALA A 68 -5.73 -11.88 11.86
N LYS A 69 -5.32 -11.65 10.60
CA LYS A 69 -5.52 -10.36 9.90
C LYS A 69 -6.99 -9.99 9.82
N THR A 70 -7.86 -10.92 9.40
CA THR A 70 -9.32 -10.70 9.33
C THR A 70 -9.90 -10.35 10.69
N ARG A 71 -9.47 -11.03 11.77
CA ARG A 71 -9.91 -10.72 13.14
C ARG A 71 -9.48 -9.31 13.57
N TYR A 72 -8.24 -8.91 13.31
CA TYR A 72 -7.80 -7.53 13.57
C TYR A 72 -8.60 -6.51 12.77
N GLN A 73 -8.85 -6.74 11.47
CA GLN A 73 -9.66 -5.87 10.63
C GLN A 73 -11.08 -5.71 11.16
N THR A 74 -11.66 -6.76 11.72
CA THR A 74 -12.97 -6.70 12.38
C THR A 74 -12.90 -5.88 13.67
N LEU A 75 -11.91 -6.13 14.54
CA LEU A 75 -11.78 -5.44 15.81
C LEU A 75 -11.62 -3.93 15.67
N ILE A 76 -10.87 -3.44 14.71
CA ILE A 76 -10.67 -1.99 14.52
C ILE A 76 -11.93 -1.24 14.08
N GLN A 77 -13.02 -1.94 13.70
CA GLN A 77 -14.32 -1.35 13.36
C GLN A 77 -15.16 -1.03 14.60
N TYR A 78 -14.85 -1.64 15.74
CA TYR A 78 -15.57 -1.36 16.98
C TYR A 78 -15.20 0.02 17.56
N ASP A 79 -16.06 0.52 18.46
CA ASP A 79 -15.76 1.73 19.23
C ASP A 79 -14.79 1.38 20.35
N LEU A 80 -13.53 1.68 20.13
CA LEU A 80 -12.41 1.36 21.01
C LEU A 80 -11.82 2.63 21.61
N PRO A 81 -11.31 2.58 22.84
CA PRO A 81 -10.44 3.62 23.38
C PRO A 81 -9.30 3.95 22.40
N LYS A 82 -8.90 5.22 22.33
CA LYS A 82 -7.87 5.70 21.37
C LYS A 82 -6.56 4.91 21.48
N ALA A 83 -6.14 4.55 22.70
CA ALA A 83 -4.93 3.79 22.97
C ALA A 83 -5.01 2.37 22.37
N ASP A 84 -6.13 1.65 22.63
CA ASP A 84 -6.34 0.29 22.14
C ASP A 84 -6.40 0.26 20.62
N ARG A 85 -7.15 1.21 20.02
CA ARG A 85 -7.21 1.36 18.57
C ARG A 85 -5.85 1.59 17.93
N LYS A 86 -5.00 2.42 18.54
CA LYS A 86 -3.62 2.66 18.08
C LYS A 86 -2.80 1.37 18.13
N THR A 87 -2.87 0.64 19.23
CA THR A 87 -2.16 -0.63 19.42
C THR A 87 -2.61 -1.70 18.41
N LEU A 88 -3.94 -1.87 18.25
CA LEU A 88 -4.49 -2.83 17.29
C LEU A 88 -4.15 -2.48 15.84
N ARG A 89 -4.17 -1.19 15.49
CA ARG A 89 -3.77 -0.74 14.15
C ARG A 89 -2.31 -1.06 13.88
N LYS A 90 -1.42 -0.76 14.82
CA LYS A 90 0.00 -1.11 14.68
C LYS A 90 0.19 -2.62 14.51
N ALA A 91 -0.48 -3.44 15.32
CA ALA A 91 -0.41 -4.89 15.23
C ALA A 91 -0.91 -5.41 13.86
N LEU A 92 -1.99 -4.82 13.32
CA LEU A 92 -2.49 -5.13 11.99
C LEU A 92 -1.50 -4.73 10.89
N GLU A 93 -0.90 -3.55 10.99
CA GLU A 93 0.11 -3.06 10.03
C GLU A 93 1.35 -3.97 10.03
N ASP A 94 1.84 -4.38 11.20
CA ASP A 94 2.96 -5.32 11.31
C ASP A 94 2.59 -6.71 10.75
N LEU A 95 1.36 -7.16 10.97
CA LEU A 95 0.85 -8.42 10.39
C LEU A 95 0.69 -8.34 8.88
N ASN A 96 0.28 -7.20 8.32
CA ASN A 96 0.21 -6.98 6.87
C ASN A 96 1.59 -7.21 6.22
N ILE A 97 2.66 -6.67 6.81
CA ILE A 97 4.03 -6.88 6.33
C ILE A 97 4.45 -8.35 6.46
N ARG A 98 4.12 -9.01 7.57
CA ARG A 98 4.41 -10.45 7.75
C ARG A 98 3.73 -11.30 6.68
N VAL A 99 2.47 -11.02 6.34
CA VAL A 99 1.74 -11.72 5.27
C VAL A 99 2.36 -11.41 3.91
N LEU A 100 2.71 -10.15 3.66
CA LEU A 100 3.35 -9.73 2.42
C LEU A 100 4.69 -10.44 2.20
N PHE A 101 5.52 -10.54 3.25
CA PHE A 101 6.83 -11.20 3.24
C PHE A 101 6.78 -12.72 3.51
N SER A 102 5.63 -13.33 3.40
CA SER A 102 5.45 -14.78 3.52
C SER A 102 5.03 -15.40 2.19
N PRO A 103 5.21 -16.72 1.99
CA PRO A 103 4.73 -17.42 0.79
C PRO A 103 3.21 -17.63 0.76
N ILE A 104 2.48 -17.12 1.76
CA ILE A 104 1.02 -17.22 1.81
C ILE A 104 0.42 -16.43 0.64
N GLU A 105 -0.36 -17.11 -0.20
CA GLU A 105 -1.06 -16.48 -1.32
C GLU A 105 -2.22 -15.59 -0.82
N THR A 106 -2.38 -14.44 -1.46
CA THR A 106 -3.41 -13.44 -1.18
C THR A 106 -4.11 -13.03 -2.47
N SER A 107 -5.23 -12.32 -2.40
CA SER A 107 -5.97 -11.87 -3.59
C SER A 107 -5.15 -10.95 -4.51
N ASP A 108 -4.16 -10.25 -3.97
CA ASP A 108 -3.23 -9.36 -4.64
C ASP A 108 -1.88 -10.03 -5.02
N SER A 109 -1.82 -11.36 -4.94
CA SER A 109 -0.69 -12.16 -5.39
C SER A 109 -1.10 -13.21 -6.44
N LEU A 110 -0.10 -13.77 -7.12
CA LEU A 110 -0.28 -14.91 -8.02
C LEU A 110 0.80 -15.96 -7.79
N PRO A 111 0.46 -17.26 -7.91
CA PRO A 111 1.46 -18.32 -8.00
C PRO A 111 2.14 -18.27 -9.38
N TYR A 112 3.47 -18.29 -9.37
CA TYR A 112 4.28 -18.28 -10.58
C TYR A 112 5.22 -19.48 -10.60
N THR A 113 5.19 -20.26 -11.68
CA THR A 113 6.16 -21.34 -11.88
C THR A 113 7.29 -20.83 -12.76
N VAL A 114 8.49 -20.83 -12.23
CA VAL A 114 9.72 -20.38 -12.90
C VAL A 114 9.94 -21.20 -14.18
N GLN A 115 10.12 -20.49 -15.29
CA GLN A 115 10.39 -21.08 -16.61
C GLN A 115 11.90 -21.11 -16.90
N SER A 116 12.30 -21.92 -17.88
CA SER A 116 13.69 -21.90 -18.37
C SER A 116 14.05 -20.51 -18.93
N GLY A 117 15.20 -19.97 -18.51
CA GLY A 117 15.65 -18.62 -18.90
C GLY A 117 15.08 -17.46 -18.09
N ASP A 118 14.28 -17.74 -17.03
CA ASP A 118 13.84 -16.75 -16.09
C ASP A 118 14.97 -16.27 -15.18
N ALA A 119 14.84 -15.01 -14.74
CA ALA A 119 15.63 -14.40 -13.69
C ALA A 119 14.71 -13.49 -12.85
N LEU A 120 15.00 -13.34 -11.55
CA LEU A 120 14.16 -12.56 -10.65
C LEU A 120 13.90 -11.13 -11.17
N PHE A 121 14.92 -10.47 -11.75
CA PHE A 121 14.76 -9.13 -12.30
C PHE A 121 13.79 -9.05 -13.49
N LYS A 122 13.76 -10.11 -14.35
CA LYS A 122 12.80 -10.20 -15.48
C LYS A 122 11.39 -10.38 -14.96
N ILE A 123 11.22 -11.25 -13.97
CA ILE A 123 9.93 -11.50 -13.31
C ILE A 123 9.44 -10.22 -12.59
N ALA A 124 10.32 -9.57 -11.82
CA ALA A 124 10.01 -8.33 -11.13
C ALA A 124 9.54 -7.23 -12.11
N LYS A 125 10.26 -7.04 -13.23
CA LYS A 125 9.89 -6.09 -14.29
C LYS A 125 8.54 -6.43 -14.92
N LYS A 126 8.30 -7.71 -15.22
CA LYS A 126 7.06 -8.20 -15.88
C LYS A 126 5.83 -7.92 -15.01
N TYR A 127 5.95 -8.05 -13.70
CA TYR A 127 4.83 -7.91 -12.76
C TYR A 127 4.83 -6.58 -11.98
N ASN A 128 5.68 -5.62 -12.39
CA ASN A 128 5.82 -4.32 -11.73
C ASN A 128 6.00 -4.43 -10.21
N THR A 129 6.90 -5.31 -9.81
CA THR A 129 7.28 -5.55 -8.41
C THR A 129 8.80 -5.41 -8.24
N THR A 130 9.35 -5.78 -7.09
CA THR A 130 10.79 -5.71 -6.82
C THR A 130 11.40 -7.11 -6.67
N VAL A 131 12.70 -7.24 -6.96
CA VAL A 131 13.45 -8.47 -6.70
C VAL A 131 13.44 -8.77 -5.20
N GLU A 132 13.61 -7.74 -4.37
CA GLU A 132 13.62 -7.84 -2.92
C GLU A 132 12.28 -8.36 -2.39
N LEU A 133 11.15 -7.86 -2.92
CA LEU A 133 9.82 -8.34 -2.51
C LEU A 133 9.63 -9.80 -2.90
N ILE A 134 10.01 -10.19 -4.12
CA ILE A 134 9.94 -11.61 -4.53
C ILE A 134 10.78 -12.46 -3.59
N LYS A 135 12.00 -12.04 -3.26
CA LYS A 135 12.88 -12.78 -2.34
C LYS A 135 12.26 -12.92 -0.96
N LYS A 136 11.82 -11.82 -0.35
CA LYS A 136 11.22 -11.82 0.99
C LYS A 136 9.94 -12.66 1.05
N SER A 137 9.06 -12.52 0.05
CA SER A 137 7.79 -13.27 -0.02
C SER A 137 7.97 -14.77 -0.23
N ASN A 138 9.14 -15.23 -0.66
CA ASN A 138 9.43 -16.64 -0.95
C ASN A 138 10.59 -17.20 -0.12
N HIS A 139 11.07 -16.46 0.88
CA HIS A 139 12.18 -16.81 1.75
C HIS A 139 13.44 -17.20 0.96
N LEU A 140 13.77 -16.41 -0.09
CA LEU A 140 14.96 -16.62 -0.90
C LEU A 140 16.12 -15.77 -0.39
N ASP A 141 17.23 -16.42 -0.05
CA ASP A 141 18.44 -15.72 0.43
C ASP A 141 19.26 -15.13 -0.74
N ARG A 142 19.10 -15.66 -1.95
CA ARG A 142 19.87 -15.27 -3.14
C ARG A 142 18.97 -15.18 -4.37
N ASP A 143 19.50 -14.59 -5.45
CA ASP A 143 18.76 -14.35 -6.69
C ASP A 143 18.65 -15.60 -7.58
N ALA A 144 19.35 -16.70 -7.22
CA ALA A 144 19.33 -17.92 -7.99
C ALA A 144 17.99 -18.65 -7.87
N ILE A 145 17.31 -18.80 -8.99
CA ILE A 145 16.07 -19.56 -9.14
C ILE A 145 16.24 -20.71 -10.13
N ARG A 146 15.39 -21.73 -10.05
CA ARG A 146 15.43 -22.92 -10.92
C ARG A 146 14.09 -23.09 -11.62
N SER A 147 14.11 -23.56 -12.86
CA SER A 147 12.89 -23.94 -13.59
C SER A 147 12.07 -24.94 -12.76
N GLY A 148 10.76 -24.75 -12.75
CA GLY A 148 9.81 -25.51 -11.93
C GLY A 148 9.61 -24.99 -10.49
N MET A 149 10.45 -24.07 -9.99
CA MET A 149 10.26 -23.47 -8.67
C MET A 149 8.95 -22.66 -8.66
N LYS A 150 8.16 -22.82 -7.60
CA LYS A 150 6.93 -22.04 -7.39
C LYS A 150 7.25 -20.80 -6.56
N LEU A 151 6.81 -19.64 -7.05
CA LEU A 151 7.00 -18.35 -6.39
C LEU A 151 5.65 -17.65 -6.20
N LYS A 152 5.47 -17.03 -5.05
CA LYS A 152 4.42 -16.01 -4.86
C LYS A 152 4.93 -14.70 -5.45
N ILE A 153 4.18 -14.09 -6.36
CA ILE A 153 4.47 -12.79 -6.95
C ILE A 153 3.37 -11.81 -6.56
N SER A 154 3.71 -10.71 -5.93
CA SER A 154 2.76 -9.61 -5.70
C SER A 154 2.44 -8.92 -7.03
N LYS A 155 1.15 -8.67 -7.27
CA LYS A 155 0.62 -7.86 -8.38
C LYS A 155 -0.07 -6.58 -7.89
N ALA A 156 0.04 -6.29 -6.60
CA ALA A 156 -0.51 -5.09 -5.99
C ALA A 156 0.10 -3.82 -6.57
N VAL A 157 -0.72 -2.78 -6.67
CA VAL A 157 -0.27 -1.43 -7.02
C VAL A 157 -0.01 -0.66 -5.73
N TYR A 158 1.27 -0.35 -5.49
CA TYR A 158 1.68 0.39 -4.30
C TYR A 158 1.60 1.91 -4.54
N SER A 159 1.24 2.65 -3.49
CA SER A 159 1.30 4.11 -3.47
C SER A 159 1.68 4.62 -2.10
N ILE A 160 2.25 5.82 -2.06
CA ILE A 160 2.73 6.47 -0.85
C ILE A 160 1.99 7.79 -0.68
N VAL A 161 1.56 8.06 0.55
CA VAL A 161 1.08 9.40 0.97
C VAL A 161 1.93 9.87 2.14
N VAL A 162 2.54 11.05 2.00
CA VAL A 162 3.28 11.70 3.08
C VAL A 162 2.44 12.86 3.60
N ASP A 163 2.15 12.82 4.87
CA ASP A 163 1.42 13.83 5.64
C ASP A 163 2.48 14.65 6.40
N VAL A 164 2.77 15.86 5.88
CA VAL A 164 3.86 16.70 6.40
C VAL A 164 3.50 17.24 7.79
N SER A 165 2.25 17.67 8.00
CA SER A 165 1.81 18.23 9.28
C SER A 165 1.89 17.24 10.43
N ASN A 166 1.72 15.94 10.16
CA ASN A 166 1.80 14.86 11.15
C ASN A 166 3.15 14.11 11.13
N ASN A 167 4.07 14.44 10.24
CA ASN A 167 5.35 13.72 10.04
C ASN A 167 5.15 12.20 9.88
N MET A 168 4.22 11.82 8.99
CA MET A 168 3.86 10.42 8.77
C MET A 168 3.89 10.07 7.29
N LEU A 169 4.42 8.89 6.99
CA LEU A 169 4.35 8.28 5.66
C LEU A 169 3.39 7.08 5.73
N LYS A 170 2.43 7.02 4.83
CA LYS A 170 1.45 5.94 4.70
C LYS A 170 1.72 5.18 3.40
N LEU A 171 1.98 3.89 3.52
CA LEU A 171 2.11 2.97 2.38
C LEU A 171 0.78 2.26 2.14
N PHE A 172 0.31 2.29 0.92
CA PHE A 172 -0.90 1.61 0.48
C PHE A 172 -0.57 0.47 -0.48
N SER A 173 -1.36 -0.61 -0.39
CA SER A 173 -1.46 -1.68 -1.38
C SER A 173 -2.83 -1.56 -2.01
N ASP A 174 -2.90 -1.25 -3.31
CA ASP A 174 -4.12 -0.85 -4.00
C ASP A 174 -4.77 0.36 -3.30
N LYS A 175 -5.89 0.16 -2.57
CA LYS A 175 -6.55 1.22 -1.80
C LYS A 175 -6.49 0.99 -0.28
N GLU A 176 -5.92 -0.13 0.16
CA GLU A 176 -5.83 -0.49 1.57
C GLU A 176 -4.54 0.04 2.19
N LEU A 177 -4.64 0.61 3.38
CA LEU A 177 -3.49 1.00 4.17
C LEU A 177 -2.71 -0.25 4.59
N LEU A 178 -1.49 -0.37 4.08
CA LEU A 178 -0.59 -1.47 4.42
C LEU A 178 0.16 -1.20 5.72
N LYS A 179 0.84 -0.03 5.81
CA LYS A 179 1.59 0.38 7.01
C LYS A 179 1.80 1.89 7.05
N THR A 180 1.96 2.40 8.26
CA THR A 180 2.28 3.80 8.56
C THR A 180 3.65 3.88 9.22
N TYR A 181 4.48 4.84 8.78
CA TYR A 181 5.83 5.06 9.30
C TYR A 181 5.97 6.49 9.80
N PRO A 182 6.53 6.72 11.00
CA PRO A 182 6.97 8.04 11.39
C PRO A 182 8.16 8.47 10.52
N VAL A 183 8.17 9.73 10.11
CA VAL A 183 9.23 10.28 9.25
C VAL A 183 9.69 11.63 9.75
N ALA A 184 10.86 12.11 9.29
CA ALA A 184 11.17 13.52 9.40
C ALA A 184 10.92 14.20 8.06
N THR A 185 10.33 15.41 8.12
CA THR A 185 10.02 16.25 6.96
C THR A 185 10.85 17.53 6.97
N GLY A 186 10.68 18.39 5.97
CA GLY A 186 11.42 19.63 5.82
C GLY A 186 11.19 20.60 6.98
N ARG A 187 12.29 21.19 7.47
CA ARG A 187 12.25 22.22 8.52
C ARG A 187 11.81 23.58 7.97
N THR A 188 11.54 24.52 8.85
CA THR A 188 11.31 25.93 8.49
C THR A 188 12.45 26.47 7.61
N GLY A 189 12.09 27.11 6.50
CA GLY A 189 13.03 27.60 5.48
C GLY A 189 13.44 26.55 4.42
N HIS A 190 13.19 25.25 4.66
CA HIS A 190 13.44 24.15 3.73
C HIS A 190 12.26 23.15 3.74
N PRO A 191 11.04 23.58 3.39
CA PRO A 191 9.86 22.73 3.49
C PRO A 191 9.93 21.54 2.51
N THR A 192 9.33 20.43 2.88
CA THR A 192 9.07 19.33 1.94
C THR A 192 8.05 19.81 0.88
N PRO A 193 8.36 19.73 -0.43
CA PRO A 193 7.47 20.22 -1.47
C PRO A 193 6.17 19.42 -1.54
N ILE A 194 5.04 20.08 -1.33
CA ILE A 194 3.69 19.51 -1.50
C ILE A 194 3.46 19.22 -2.98
N GLY A 195 2.85 18.06 -3.30
CA GLY A 195 2.59 17.69 -4.69
C GLY A 195 2.44 16.19 -4.92
N SER A 196 2.43 15.81 -6.19
CA SER A 196 2.39 14.41 -6.62
C SER A 196 3.62 14.11 -7.46
N TYR A 197 4.33 13.09 -7.07
CA TYR A 197 5.59 12.66 -7.65
C TYR A 197 5.57 11.16 -7.92
N THR A 198 6.61 10.66 -8.57
CA THR A 198 6.84 9.21 -8.72
C THR A 198 8.25 8.85 -8.28
N VAL A 199 8.45 7.63 -7.82
CA VAL A 199 9.79 7.08 -7.56
C VAL A 199 10.46 6.82 -8.91
N VAL A 200 11.58 7.48 -9.20
CA VAL A 200 12.30 7.36 -10.49
C VAL A 200 13.61 6.58 -10.39
N ASN A 201 14.21 6.52 -9.20
CA ASN A 201 15.41 5.72 -8.96
C ASN A 201 15.44 5.17 -7.54
N LYS A 202 16.24 4.11 -7.35
CA LYS A 202 16.41 3.43 -6.06
C LYS A 202 17.88 3.07 -5.91
N LEU A 203 18.49 3.45 -4.79
CA LEU A 203 19.92 3.18 -4.50
C LEU A 203 20.09 2.50 -3.15
N VAL A 204 20.94 1.50 -3.11
CA VAL A 204 21.44 0.85 -1.89
C VAL A 204 22.73 1.53 -1.51
N ASN A 205 22.88 1.90 -0.24
CA ASN A 205 24.04 2.61 0.29
C ASN A 205 24.43 3.80 -0.61
N PRO A 206 23.56 4.83 -0.71
CA PRO A 206 23.73 5.91 -1.67
C PRO A 206 24.95 6.78 -1.32
N THR A 207 25.71 7.18 -2.32
CA THR A 207 26.65 8.30 -2.22
C THR A 207 25.86 9.60 -2.11
N TRP A 208 26.21 10.46 -1.15
CA TRP A 208 25.55 11.74 -1.00
C TRP A 208 26.31 12.84 -1.76
N TYR A 209 25.64 13.40 -2.75
CA TYR A 209 26.14 14.53 -3.53
C TYR A 209 25.58 15.82 -2.92
N LYS A 210 26.43 16.60 -2.28
CA LYS A 210 26.11 17.91 -1.71
C LYS A 210 26.90 18.97 -2.46
N ALA A 211 26.41 20.23 -2.47
CA ALA A 211 27.12 21.34 -3.09
C ALA A 211 28.58 21.41 -2.57
N GLY A 212 29.55 21.21 -3.48
CA GLY A 212 30.97 21.24 -3.18
C GLY A 212 31.56 19.99 -2.51
N ALA A 213 30.78 18.91 -2.30
CA ALA A 213 31.29 17.69 -1.67
C ALA A 213 30.60 16.42 -2.21
N VAL A 214 31.39 15.33 -2.26
CA VAL A 214 30.90 13.95 -2.50
C VAL A 214 31.19 13.16 -1.23
N VAL A 215 30.14 12.67 -0.58
CA VAL A 215 30.22 11.93 0.69
C VAL A 215 29.95 10.47 0.42
N SER A 216 30.94 9.60 0.68
CA SER A 216 30.80 8.15 0.43
C SER A 216 29.76 7.52 1.36
N PRO A 217 29.20 6.35 0.99
CA PRO A 217 28.25 5.63 1.82
C PRO A 217 28.76 5.31 3.23
N ASP A 218 30.03 4.97 3.35
CA ASP A 218 30.65 4.56 4.62
C ASP A 218 31.09 5.75 5.49
N SER A 219 30.93 6.97 5.00
CA SER A 219 31.29 8.17 5.76
C SER A 219 30.25 8.45 6.85
N PRO A 220 30.68 8.70 8.12
CA PRO A 220 29.74 9.13 9.16
C PRO A 220 29.07 10.49 8.87
N ALA A 221 29.59 11.24 7.92
CA ALA A 221 28.96 12.48 7.43
C ALA A 221 27.85 12.24 6.42
N ASN A 222 27.65 11.00 5.95
CA ASN A 222 26.57 10.66 5.00
C ASN A 222 25.24 10.50 5.75
N ILE A 223 24.38 11.49 5.59
CA ILE A 223 23.07 11.50 6.28
C ILE A 223 21.98 10.69 5.59
N LEU A 224 22.24 10.11 4.40
CA LEU A 224 21.22 9.42 3.60
C LEU A 224 20.89 8.02 4.12
N GLY A 225 21.70 7.48 5.04
CA GLY A 225 21.49 6.14 5.55
C GLY A 225 21.64 5.06 4.49
N THR A 226 20.90 3.96 4.64
CA THR A 226 21.13 2.72 3.88
C THR A 226 20.40 2.65 2.54
N ARG A 227 19.37 3.47 2.30
CA ARG A 227 18.54 3.45 1.09
C ARG A 227 18.14 4.84 0.64
N TRP A 228 17.95 4.97 -0.66
CA TRP A 228 17.41 6.14 -1.32
C TRP A 228 16.32 5.74 -2.34
N LEU A 229 15.18 6.43 -2.30
CA LEU A 229 14.12 6.40 -3.30
C LEU A 229 13.93 7.82 -3.83
N GLY A 230 14.51 8.13 -4.99
CA GLY A 230 14.46 9.46 -5.59
C GLY A 230 13.14 9.74 -6.29
N PHE A 231 12.68 10.97 -6.18
CA PHE A 231 11.44 11.43 -6.81
C PHE A 231 11.65 11.96 -8.23
N SER A 232 10.57 12.07 -8.99
CA SER A 232 10.53 12.83 -10.26
C SER A 232 10.85 14.31 -10.09
N LEU A 233 10.83 14.84 -8.86
CA LEU A 233 11.39 16.14 -8.50
C LEU A 233 12.87 15.95 -8.17
N SER A 234 13.74 16.54 -8.98
CA SER A 234 15.20 16.40 -8.83
C SER A 234 15.68 16.89 -7.47
N GLY A 235 16.56 16.12 -6.83
CA GLY A 235 17.14 16.45 -5.52
C GLY A 235 16.27 16.06 -4.32
N TYR A 236 15.05 15.56 -4.54
CA TYR A 236 14.16 15.14 -3.47
C TYR A 236 13.91 13.64 -3.49
N GLY A 237 13.65 13.06 -2.33
CA GLY A 237 13.37 11.64 -2.18
C GLY A 237 13.08 11.23 -0.75
N ILE A 238 12.94 9.92 -0.57
CA ILE A 238 12.84 9.24 0.72
C ILE A 238 14.16 8.54 0.96
N HIS A 239 14.73 8.67 2.16
CA HIS A 239 16.00 8.03 2.49
C HIS A 239 16.09 7.64 3.97
N GLY A 240 17.07 6.81 4.32
CA GLY A 240 17.38 6.47 5.69
C GLY A 240 17.95 7.65 6.49
N THR A 241 18.52 7.37 7.64
CA THR A 241 19.13 8.43 8.45
C THR A 241 20.25 7.89 9.34
N THR A 242 21.22 8.76 9.66
CA THR A 242 22.17 8.59 10.75
C THR A 242 21.77 9.40 12.00
N LEU A 243 20.60 10.08 11.96
CA LEU A 243 20.05 10.93 13.00
C LEU A 243 18.63 10.44 13.37
N PRO A 244 18.49 9.24 13.97
CA PRO A 244 17.18 8.62 14.23
C PRO A 244 16.29 9.43 15.20
N GLU A 245 16.91 10.25 16.07
CA GLU A 245 16.20 11.12 17.00
C GLU A 245 15.39 12.24 16.33
N THR A 246 15.64 12.50 15.04
CA THR A 246 14.92 13.51 14.25
C THR A 246 13.60 12.98 13.68
N ILE A 247 13.36 11.68 13.73
CA ILE A 247 12.13 11.07 13.22
C ILE A 247 10.91 11.53 14.03
N GLY A 248 9.83 11.88 13.35
CA GLY A 248 8.63 12.46 13.93
C GLY A 248 8.63 13.99 14.02
N SER A 249 9.64 14.65 13.43
CA SER A 249 9.76 16.11 13.48
C SER A 249 10.10 16.73 12.10
N ALA A 250 9.89 18.04 11.98
CA ALA A 250 10.29 18.84 10.82
C ALA A 250 11.79 19.22 10.95
N ALA A 251 12.70 18.35 10.49
CA ALA A 251 14.13 18.46 10.73
C ALA A 251 15.02 18.28 9.48
N SER A 252 14.45 18.00 8.30
CA SER A 252 15.24 17.77 7.07
C SER A 252 15.43 19.07 6.25
N GLU A 253 16.23 18.95 5.22
CA GLU A 253 16.41 19.98 4.18
C GLU A 253 15.39 19.82 3.02
N GLY A 254 14.21 19.24 3.32
CA GLY A 254 13.12 19.05 2.37
C GLY A 254 12.90 17.59 1.93
N CYS A 255 13.88 16.71 2.03
CA CYS A 255 13.70 15.28 1.82
C CYS A 255 12.92 14.62 2.97
N ILE A 256 12.46 13.39 2.75
CA ILE A 256 11.76 12.60 3.75
C ILE A 256 12.74 11.60 4.35
N ARG A 257 12.98 11.71 5.66
CA ARG A 257 13.87 10.80 6.39
C ARG A 257 13.06 9.72 7.09
N MET A 258 13.55 8.49 7.03
CA MET A 258 13.00 7.32 7.74
C MET A 258 14.09 6.68 8.59
N LEU A 259 13.70 5.87 9.58
CA LEU A 259 14.64 4.93 10.18
C LEU A 259 15.21 4.01 9.10
N ASN A 260 16.45 3.54 9.25
CA ASN A 260 17.08 2.69 8.24
C ASN A 260 16.30 1.40 8.03
N GLU A 261 15.81 0.77 9.08
CA GLU A 261 14.96 -0.42 9.02
C GLU A 261 13.65 -0.19 8.25
N ASP A 262 13.02 0.97 8.47
CA ASP A 262 11.76 1.33 7.81
C ASP A 262 11.95 1.62 6.32
N VAL A 263 13.01 2.34 5.96
CA VAL A 263 13.30 2.62 4.54
C VAL A 263 13.75 1.37 3.79
N GLU A 264 14.41 0.42 4.45
CA GLU A 264 14.76 -0.88 3.87
C GLU A 264 13.53 -1.74 3.59
N GLU A 265 12.55 -1.70 4.50
CA GLU A 265 11.25 -2.36 4.31
C GLU A 265 10.49 -1.71 3.15
N LEU A 266 10.36 -0.38 3.15
CA LEU A 266 9.71 0.38 2.07
C LEU A 266 10.41 0.14 0.73
N PHE A 267 11.72 0.19 0.69
CA PHE A 267 12.53 -0.08 -0.50
C PHE A 267 12.29 -1.47 -1.07
N ALA A 268 12.16 -2.48 -0.22
CA ALA A 268 11.89 -3.84 -0.66
C ALA A 268 10.51 -3.96 -1.33
N ILE A 269 9.51 -3.18 -0.90
CA ILE A 269 8.13 -3.27 -1.38
C ILE A 269 7.89 -2.45 -2.65
N VAL A 270 8.41 -1.22 -2.68
CA VAL A 270 8.01 -0.16 -3.62
C VAL A 270 8.81 -0.24 -4.93
N PRO A 271 8.19 -0.51 -6.10
CA PRO A 271 8.88 -0.48 -7.39
C PRO A 271 9.09 0.96 -7.92
N ILE A 272 9.89 1.09 -8.96
CA ILE A 272 9.99 2.31 -9.77
C ILE A 272 8.59 2.66 -10.33
N ASN A 273 8.32 3.95 -10.55
CA ASN A 273 7.04 4.52 -10.96
C ASN A 273 5.93 4.48 -9.88
N THR A 274 6.23 4.07 -8.65
CA THR A 274 5.27 4.21 -7.54
C THR A 274 4.92 5.67 -7.32
N THR A 275 3.63 5.97 -7.24
CA THR A 275 3.13 7.34 -6.95
C THR A 275 3.40 7.71 -5.50
N VAL A 276 3.90 8.93 -5.31
CA VAL A 276 4.14 9.56 -4.00
C VAL A 276 3.36 10.87 -3.96
N LYS A 277 2.34 10.93 -3.11
CA LYS A 277 1.57 12.15 -2.86
C LYS A 277 2.02 12.77 -1.54
N ILE A 278 2.46 14.01 -1.57
CA ILE A 278 2.85 14.79 -0.39
C ILE A 278 1.75 15.81 -0.13
N VAL A 279 1.23 15.78 1.08
CA VAL A 279 0.13 16.65 1.55
C VAL A 279 0.51 17.31 2.87
N ASP A 280 -0.16 18.41 3.18
CA ASP A 280 -0.07 19.09 4.47
C ASP A 280 -1.07 18.52 5.46
#